data_bac4711de8e8c9abe34376692d870c7f
#
_entry.id   bac4711de8e8c9abe34376692d870c7f
#
_cell.length_a   1.000
_cell.length_b   1.000
_cell.length_c   1.000
_cell.angle_alpha   90.00
_cell.angle_beta   90.00
_cell.angle_gamma   90.00
#
_symmetry.space_group_name_H-M   'P 1'
#
loop_
_entity.id
_entity.type
_entity.pdbx_description
1 polymer ?
#
loop_
_entity_poly.entity_id
_entity_poly.type
_entity_poly.pdbx_seq_one_letter_code
_entity_poly.pdbx_strand_id
1 'polypeptide(L)'
;VNDYLAQRDAENNRPLFEFLGLTVGINLPGMPAPAKREAYAADITYGTNNEYGFDYLRDNMAFSPEERVQRKLHYALVDEVDSILIDEARTPLIISGPAEDSSEMYKRVNKIIPHLIRQEKEDSETFQGEGHFSVDEKSRQVNLTERGLVLIEELLVKEGIMDEGESLYSPANIMLMHHVTAAPRA
;
A
#
# COMPACT_ATOMS: atom_id res chain seq x y z
N VAL A 1 4.06 17.74 22.14
CA VAL A 1 3.98 18.82 21.13
C VAL A 1 2.86 18.49 20.17
N ASN A 2 2.03 19.47 19.85
CA ASN A 2 0.99 19.36 18.83
C ASN A 2 1.27 20.31 17.67
N ASP A 3 0.48 20.25 16.61
CA ASP A 3 0.68 21.05 15.39
C ASP A 3 0.63 22.54 15.67
N TYR A 4 -0.27 22.99 16.56
CA TYR A 4 -0.34 24.37 16.98
C TYR A 4 0.95 24.84 17.68
N LEU A 5 1.49 24.05 18.58
CA LEU A 5 2.73 24.38 19.28
C LEU A 5 3.93 24.38 18.33
N ALA A 6 4.00 23.41 17.42
CA ALA A 6 5.05 23.37 16.41
C ALA A 6 5.04 24.65 15.55
N GLN A 7 3.87 25.09 15.10
CA GLN A 7 3.72 26.32 14.34
C GLN A 7 4.07 27.54 15.16
N ARG A 8 3.49 27.69 16.36
CA ARG A 8 3.73 28.82 17.26
C ARG A 8 5.21 28.99 17.58
N ASP A 9 5.88 27.91 17.92
CA ASP A 9 7.28 27.95 18.34
C ASP A 9 8.21 28.24 17.16
N ALA A 10 7.88 27.71 15.98
CA ALA A 10 8.57 28.05 14.75
C ALA A 10 8.44 29.56 14.42
N GLU A 11 7.22 30.11 14.51
CA GLU A 11 6.96 31.53 14.22
C GLU A 11 7.62 32.44 15.26
N ASN A 12 7.58 32.08 16.54
CA ASN A 12 8.21 32.85 17.61
C ASN A 12 9.75 32.88 17.49
N ASN A 13 10.36 31.78 17.07
CA ASN A 13 11.82 31.69 16.94
C ASN A 13 12.33 32.10 15.56
N ARG A 14 11.46 32.17 14.55
CA ARG A 14 11.83 32.58 13.18
C ARG A 14 12.67 33.85 13.11
N PRO A 15 12.32 34.98 13.78
CA PRO A 15 13.11 36.19 13.69
C PRO A 15 14.56 36.02 14.16
N LEU A 16 14.78 35.17 15.18
CA LEU A 16 16.13 34.85 15.65
C LEU A 16 16.92 34.05 14.63
N PHE A 17 16.30 33.01 14.05
CA PHE A 17 16.98 32.17 13.07
C PHE A 17 17.26 32.91 11.77
N GLU A 18 16.31 33.72 11.29
CA GLU A 18 16.50 34.55 10.09
C GLU A 18 17.58 35.61 10.29
N PHE A 19 17.68 36.19 11.50
CA PHE A 19 18.78 37.10 11.86
C PHE A 19 20.16 36.39 11.75
N LEU A 20 20.21 35.10 12.03
CA LEU A 20 21.41 34.26 11.88
C LEU A 20 21.61 33.74 10.44
N GLY A 21 20.75 34.13 9.50
CA GLY A 21 20.81 33.70 8.11
C GLY A 21 20.25 32.30 7.85
N LEU A 22 19.46 31.73 8.79
CA LEU A 22 18.88 30.40 8.68
C LEU A 22 17.41 30.50 8.26
N THR A 23 16.97 29.57 7.45
CA THR A 23 15.58 29.43 7.01
C THR A 23 14.77 28.50 7.92
N VAL A 24 13.49 28.78 8.11
CA VAL A 24 12.59 28.01 8.98
C VAL A 24 11.38 27.51 8.20
N GLY A 25 11.22 26.20 8.13
CA GLY A 25 10.06 25.50 7.60
C GLY A 25 9.17 24.92 8.70
N ILE A 26 7.90 24.75 8.40
CA ILE A 26 6.92 24.13 9.31
C ILE A 26 6.24 23.01 8.56
N ASN A 27 6.31 21.79 9.11
CA ASN A 27 5.66 20.61 8.55
C ASN A 27 4.40 20.30 9.34
N LEU A 28 3.25 20.44 8.67
CA LEU A 28 1.93 20.23 9.26
C LEU A 28 1.17 19.11 8.52
N PRO A 29 0.23 18.45 9.19
CA PRO A 29 -0.66 17.50 8.54
C PRO A 29 -1.47 18.12 7.40
N GLY A 30 -1.74 17.35 6.35
CA GLY A 30 -2.55 17.80 5.23
C GLY A 30 -1.87 18.74 4.24
N MET A 31 -0.60 19.11 4.45
CA MET A 31 0.16 19.88 3.47
C MET A 31 0.39 19.06 2.19
N PRO A 32 0.26 19.71 1.00
CA PRO A 32 0.59 19.06 -0.26
C PRO A 32 2.11 18.80 -0.37
N ALA A 33 2.50 17.77 -1.13
CA ALA A 33 3.88 17.34 -1.26
C ALA A 33 4.87 18.47 -1.68
N PRO A 34 4.53 19.41 -2.60
CA PRO A 34 5.42 20.52 -2.89
C PRO A 34 5.71 21.41 -1.68
N ALA A 35 4.68 21.76 -0.88
CA ALA A 35 4.84 22.57 0.32
C ALA A 35 5.64 21.86 1.41
N LYS A 36 5.46 20.53 1.55
CA LYS A 36 6.29 19.72 2.45
C LYS A 36 7.75 19.71 2.02
N ARG A 37 8.04 19.54 0.73
CA ARG A 37 9.42 19.62 0.21
C ARG A 37 10.08 20.96 0.51
N GLU A 38 9.34 22.06 0.35
CA GLU A 38 9.83 23.39 0.70
C GLU A 38 10.12 23.51 2.21
N ALA A 39 9.21 23.02 3.06
CA ALA A 39 9.41 23.01 4.51
C ALA A 39 10.64 22.18 4.92
N TYR A 40 10.83 21.00 4.31
CA TYR A 40 12.01 20.15 4.58
C TYR A 40 13.32 20.72 3.96
N ALA A 41 13.25 21.53 2.92
CA ALA A 41 14.41 22.19 2.33
C ALA A 41 14.97 23.31 3.22
N ALA A 42 14.20 23.81 4.18
CA ALA A 42 14.66 24.82 5.14
C ALA A 42 15.81 24.27 6.02
N ASP A 43 16.63 25.16 6.58
CA ASP A 43 17.71 24.80 7.49
C ASP A 43 17.18 24.18 8.77
N ILE A 44 16.04 24.70 9.28
CA ILE A 44 15.36 24.22 10.46
C ILE A 44 13.90 23.92 10.08
N THR A 45 13.46 22.69 10.37
CA THR A 45 12.07 22.28 10.14
C THR A 45 11.41 21.91 11.46
N TYR A 46 10.30 22.58 11.78
CA TYR A 46 9.45 22.28 12.93
C TYR A 46 8.32 21.33 12.51
N GLY A 47 7.92 20.43 13.38
CA GLY A 47 6.79 19.54 13.16
C GLY A 47 6.58 18.57 14.33
N THR A 48 5.52 17.80 14.28
CA THR A 48 5.28 16.72 15.24
C THR A 48 6.03 15.44 14.85
N ASN A 49 6.40 14.63 15.83
CA ASN A 49 7.05 13.34 15.61
C ASN A 49 6.25 12.43 14.68
N ASN A 50 4.91 12.42 14.83
CA ASN A 50 4.02 11.61 14.00
C ASN A 50 4.09 12.03 12.54
N GLU A 51 4.09 13.33 12.24
CA GLU A 51 4.12 13.81 10.86
C GLU A 51 5.46 13.50 10.18
N TYR A 52 6.58 13.63 10.90
CA TYR A 52 7.88 13.17 10.39
C TYR A 52 7.89 11.67 10.10
N GLY A 53 7.32 10.88 11.00
CA GLY A 53 7.24 9.44 10.81
C GLY A 53 6.34 9.03 9.66
N PHE A 54 5.19 9.67 9.50
CA PHE A 54 4.30 9.44 8.35
C PHE A 54 4.94 9.86 7.02
N ASP A 55 5.64 10.99 6.98
CA ASP A 55 6.37 11.40 5.78
C ASP A 55 7.49 10.41 5.44
N TYR A 56 8.21 9.91 6.44
CA TYR A 56 9.22 8.87 6.25
C TYR A 56 8.61 7.60 5.66
N LEU A 57 7.45 7.15 6.16
CA LEU A 57 6.77 5.98 5.61
C LEU A 57 6.30 6.22 4.16
N ARG A 58 5.71 7.39 3.88
CA ARG A 58 5.30 7.77 2.52
C ARG A 58 6.48 7.81 1.56
N ASP A 59 7.61 8.39 1.97
CA ASP A 59 8.82 8.46 1.16
C ASP A 59 9.41 7.07 0.85
N ASN A 60 9.27 6.10 1.77
CA ASN A 60 9.68 4.71 1.52
C ASN A 60 8.74 3.95 0.58
N MET A 61 7.53 4.45 0.36
CA MET A 61 6.57 3.89 -0.61
C MET A 61 6.60 4.63 -1.96
N ALA A 62 7.38 5.70 -2.08
CA ALA A 62 7.50 6.48 -3.31
C ALA A 62 8.12 5.66 -4.45
N PHE A 63 7.53 5.74 -5.64
CA PHE A 63 8.03 5.03 -6.83
C PHE A 63 9.24 5.72 -7.46
N SER A 64 9.43 7.02 -7.21
CA SER A 64 10.57 7.78 -7.72
C SER A 64 11.16 8.70 -6.65
N PRO A 65 12.46 9.07 -6.75
CA PRO A 65 13.10 10.00 -5.81
C PRO A 65 12.42 11.38 -5.76
N GLU A 66 11.84 11.82 -6.87
CA GLU A 66 11.17 13.12 -7.02
C GLU A 66 9.87 13.21 -6.23
N GLU A 67 9.26 12.07 -5.90
CA GLU A 67 8.04 12.00 -5.08
C GLU A 67 8.34 12.19 -3.60
N ARG A 68 9.58 11.97 -3.17
CA ARG A 68 9.98 12.12 -1.78
C ARG A 68 9.92 13.57 -1.34
N VAL A 69 9.54 13.77 -0.08
CA VAL A 69 9.44 15.10 0.52
C VAL A 69 10.59 15.40 1.48
N GLN A 70 11.12 14.37 2.15
CA GLN A 70 12.20 14.55 3.13
C GLN A 70 13.56 14.63 2.45
N ARG A 71 14.45 15.47 3.00
CA ARG A 71 15.87 15.50 2.68
C ARG A 71 16.67 14.60 3.62
N LYS A 72 17.99 14.53 3.42
CA LYS A 72 18.91 13.85 4.35
C LYS A 72 18.77 14.44 5.75
N LEU A 73 18.52 13.58 6.73
CA LEU A 73 18.46 13.94 8.13
C LEU A 73 19.87 14.21 8.65
N HIS A 74 20.06 15.34 9.34
CA HIS A 74 21.35 15.75 9.86
C HIS A 74 21.36 15.80 11.38
N TYR A 75 20.37 16.44 11.99
CA TYR A 75 20.24 16.60 13.43
C TYR A 75 18.75 16.62 13.82
N ALA A 76 18.42 16.06 14.97
CA ALA A 76 17.09 16.13 15.53
C ALA A 76 17.14 16.64 16.96
N LEU A 77 16.32 17.64 17.27
CA LEU A 77 16.04 18.10 18.61
C LEU A 77 14.64 17.63 18.98
N VAL A 78 14.55 16.83 20.02
CA VAL A 78 13.28 16.24 20.46
C VAL A 78 12.88 16.89 21.77
N ASP A 79 11.72 17.54 21.79
CA ASP A 79 11.07 18.08 22.98
C ASP A 79 9.99 17.11 23.46
N GLU A 80 9.60 17.18 24.73
CA GLU A 80 8.65 16.25 25.37
C GLU A 80 9.06 14.78 25.19
N VAL A 81 10.31 14.50 25.40
CA VAL A 81 10.96 13.22 25.12
C VAL A 81 10.35 12.05 25.90
N ASP A 82 9.83 12.29 27.08
CA ASP A 82 9.10 11.34 27.92
C ASP A 82 7.84 10.83 27.21
N SER A 83 7.03 11.73 26.65
CA SER A 83 5.87 11.34 25.85
C SER A 83 6.28 10.55 24.62
N ILE A 84 7.24 11.05 23.84
CA ILE A 84 7.59 10.48 22.54
C ILE A 84 8.34 9.15 22.67
N LEU A 85 9.34 9.08 23.55
CA LEU A 85 10.25 7.93 23.62
C LEU A 85 9.89 6.93 24.72
N ILE A 86 8.92 7.23 25.58
CA ILE A 86 8.49 6.35 26.67
C ILE A 86 7.00 6.03 26.53
N ASP A 87 6.11 7.01 26.69
CA ASP A 87 4.67 6.78 26.74
C ASP A 87 4.12 6.25 25.41
N GLU A 88 4.53 6.87 24.30
CA GLU A 88 4.09 6.51 22.95
C GLU A 88 5.10 5.66 22.17
N ALA A 89 6.19 5.21 22.80
CA ALA A 89 7.28 4.52 22.11
C ALA A 89 6.87 3.25 21.38
N ARG A 90 5.79 2.60 21.81
CA ARG A 90 5.24 1.38 21.20
C ARG A 90 4.03 1.62 20.30
N THR A 91 3.59 2.86 20.14
CA THR A 91 2.45 3.18 19.28
C THR A 91 2.90 3.11 17.81
N PRO A 92 2.38 2.16 17.01
CA PRO A 92 2.79 2.04 15.63
C PRO A 92 2.21 3.17 14.79
N LEU A 93 3.01 3.71 13.88
CA LEU A 93 2.52 4.56 12.80
C LEU A 93 2.04 3.66 11.67
N ILE A 94 0.75 3.75 11.34
CA ILE A 94 0.14 2.91 10.30
C ILE A 94 -0.37 3.80 9.19
N ILE A 95 0.10 3.56 7.96
CA ILE A 95 -0.51 4.10 6.75
C ILE A 95 -1.34 2.98 6.14
N SER A 96 -2.67 3.16 6.17
CA SER A 96 -3.59 2.31 5.43
C SER A 96 -4.35 3.18 4.45
N GLY A 97 -4.35 2.79 3.17
CA GLY A 97 -5.31 3.31 2.20
C GLY A 97 -6.69 2.72 2.48
N PRO A 98 -7.78 3.31 1.94
CA PRO A 98 -9.01 2.56 1.82
C PRO A 98 -8.65 1.27 1.10
N ALA A 99 -8.89 0.13 1.73
CA ALA A 99 -8.96 -1.11 0.99
C ALA A 99 -9.99 -0.85 -0.10
N GLU A 100 -9.63 -0.97 -1.37
CA GLU A 100 -10.64 -1.15 -2.40
C GLU A 100 -11.58 -2.20 -1.84
N ASP A 101 -12.89 -1.92 -1.91
CA ASP A 101 -13.88 -2.82 -1.32
C ASP A 101 -13.92 -4.13 -2.13
N SER A 102 -12.82 -4.87 -1.96
CA SER A 102 -12.61 -6.17 -2.60
C SER A 102 -13.62 -7.19 -2.09
N SER A 103 -14.36 -6.86 -1.02
CA SER A 103 -15.33 -7.80 -0.44
C SER A 103 -16.44 -8.15 -1.44
N GLU A 104 -16.87 -7.18 -2.24
CA GLU A 104 -17.86 -7.42 -3.28
C GLU A 104 -17.29 -8.20 -4.46
N MET A 105 -16.06 -7.90 -4.85
CA MET A 105 -15.33 -8.65 -5.86
C MET A 105 -15.12 -10.10 -5.43
N TYR A 106 -14.71 -10.34 -4.19
CA TYR A 106 -14.61 -11.69 -3.62
C TYR A 106 -15.93 -12.44 -3.67
N LYS A 107 -17.05 -11.80 -3.29
CA LYS A 107 -18.38 -12.42 -3.35
C LYS A 107 -18.78 -12.78 -4.78
N ARG A 108 -18.43 -11.93 -5.76
CA ARG A 108 -18.73 -12.20 -7.17
C ARG A 108 -17.87 -13.33 -7.71
N VAL A 109 -16.57 -13.31 -7.45
CA VAL A 109 -15.64 -14.38 -7.84
C VAL A 109 -16.01 -15.70 -7.15
N ASN A 110 -16.42 -15.68 -5.89
CA ASN A 110 -16.80 -16.89 -5.17
C ASN A 110 -18.02 -17.60 -5.76
N LYS A 111 -18.88 -16.91 -6.54
CA LYS A 111 -20.02 -17.53 -7.23
C LYS A 111 -19.56 -18.47 -8.38
N ILE A 112 -18.41 -18.24 -8.97
CA ILE A 112 -17.89 -19.08 -10.06
C ILE A 112 -17.20 -20.35 -9.56
N ILE A 113 -16.71 -20.35 -8.31
CA ILE A 113 -15.96 -21.49 -7.75
C ILE A 113 -16.75 -22.81 -7.77
N PRO A 114 -18.07 -22.87 -7.45
CA PRO A 114 -18.84 -24.12 -7.52
C PRO A 114 -18.92 -24.74 -8.92
N HIS A 115 -18.59 -23.99 -9.97
CA HIS A 115 -18.56 -24.50 -11.34
C HIS A 115 -17.21 -25.13 -11.72
N LEU A 116 -16.20 -24.97 -10.86
CA LEU A 116 -14.86 -25.51 -11.09
C LEU A 116 -14.71 -26.91 -10.46
N ILE A 117 -14.06 -27.82 -11.18
CA ILE A 117 -13.80 -29.18 -10.72
C ILE A 117 -12.33 -29.26 -10.34
N ARG A 118 -12.05 -29.68 -9.10
CA ARG A 118 -10.69 -29.96 -8.64
C ARG A 118 -10.21 -31.29 -9.23
N GLN A 119 -8.95 -31.31 -9.66
CA GLN A 119 -8.22 -32.56 -10.00
C GLN A 119 -7.10 -32.82 -8.99
N GLU A 120 -6.69 -34.10 -8.89
CA GLU A 120 -5.73 -34.53 -7.87
C GLU A 120 -4.30 -34.10 -8.16
N LYS A 121 -3.94 -33.96 -9.43
CA LYS A 121 -2.57 -33.60 -9.86
C LYS A 121 -2.61 -32.55 -10.94
N GLU A 122 -1.52 -31.78 -11.02
CA GLU A 122 -1.29 -30.82 -12.10
C GLU A 122 -1.13 -31.59 -13.46
N ASP A 123 -1.57 -30.94 -14.53
CA ASP A 123 -1.38 -31.47 -15.87
C ASP A 123 0.12 -31.51 -16.21
N SER A 124 0.54 -32.62 -16.80
CA SER A 124 1.92 -32.86 -17.22
C SER A 124 1.95 -33.63 -18.55
N GLU A 125 3.14 -33.83 -19.14
CA GLU A 125 3.31 -34.62 -20.38
C GLU A 125 2.74 -36.04 -20.26
N THR A 126 2.67 -36.60 -19.04
CA THR A 126 2.22 -37.94 -18.75
C THR A 126 0.84 -38.05 -18.12
N PHE A 127 0.25 -36.92 -17.71
CA PHE A 127 -1.06 -36.88 -17.07
C PHE A 127 -1.83 -35.63 -17.53
N GLN A 128 -3.00 -35.87 -18.11
CA GLN A 128 -4.00 -34.82 -18.42
C GLN A 128 -5.29 -35.16 -17.70
N GLY A 129 -5.64 -34.36 -16.72
CA GLY A 129 -6.89 -34.50 -15.96
C GLY A 129 -8.07 -33.85 -16.68
N GLU A 130 -9.28 -34.11 -16.20
CA GLU A 130 -10.52 -33.47 -16.68
C GLU A 130 -10.91 -32.25 -15.81
N GLY A 131 -10.16 -31.95 -14.75
CA GLY A 131 -10.41 -30.88 -13.82
C GLY A 131 -10.00 -29.49 -14.34
N HIS A 132 -10.43 -28.48 -13.62
CA HIS A 132 -10.20 -27.08 -13.94
C HIS A 132 -9.06 -26.47 -13.12
N PHE A 133 -8.73 -27.08 -11.98
CA PHE A 133 -7.62 -26.65 -11.12
C PHE A 133 -7.08 -27.80 -10.28
N SER A 134 -5.82 -27.70 -9.88
CA SER A 134 -5.19 -28.54 -8.86
C SER A 134 -4.68 -27.69 -7.69
N VAL A 135 -4.53 -28.31 -6.52
CA VAL A 135 -3.99 -27.64 -5.33
C VAL A 135 -2.73 -28.38 -4.90
N ASP A 136 -1.61 -27.69 -4.91
CA ASP A 136 -0.39 -28.17 -4.26
C ASP A 136 -0.49 -27.90 -2.76
N GLU A 137 -0.67 -28.96 -1.98
CA GLU A 137 -0.83 -28.86 -0.52
C GLU A 137 0.46 -28.41 0.19
N LYS A 138 1.64 -28.63 -0.42
CA LYS A 138 2.93 -28.24 0.18
C LYS A 138 3.18 -26.74 0.04
N SER A 139 3.00 -26.21 -1.16
CA SER A 139 3.19 -24.79 -1.46
C SER A 139 1.93 -23.96 -1.18
N ARG A 140 0.79 -24.62 -0.96
CA ARG A 140 -0.54 -23.99 -0.86
C ARG A 140 -0.87 -23.13 -2.09
N GLN A 141 -0.43 -23.55 -3.25
CA GLN A 141 -0.72 -22.89 -4.52
C GLN A 141 -1.85 -23.59 -5.28
N VAL A 142 -2.64 -22.79 -5.97
CA VAL A 142 -3.67 -23.28 -6.91
C VAL A 142 -3.13 -23.11 -8.31
N ASN A 143 -3.05 -24.19 -9.05
CA ASN A 143 -2.65 -24.21 -10.45
C ASN A 143 -3.90 -24.41 -11.31
N LEU A 144 -4.18 -23.46 -12.20
CA LEU A 144 -5.28 -23.55 -13.14
C LEU A 144 -4.82 -24.39 -14.36
N THR A 145 -5.72 -25.25 -14.84
CA THR A 145 -5.51 -25.94 -16.13
C THR A 145 -5.93 -25.01 -17.28
N GLU A 146 -5.52 -25.30 -18.51
CA GLU A 146 -5.96 -24.53 -19.68
C GLU A 146 -7.48 -24.51 -19.81
N ARG A 147 -8.15 -25.64 -19.54
CA ARG A 147 -9.62 -25.74 -19.53
C ARG A 147 -10.23 -24.89 -18.40
N GLY A 148 -9.58 -24.90 -17.23
CA GLY A 148 -9.99 -24.09 -16.09
C GLY A 148 -9.89 -22.61 -16.38
N LEU A 149 -8.82 -22.17 -17.03
CA LEU A 149 -8.62 -20.79 -17.43
C LEU A 149 -9.74 -20.33 -18.39
N VAL A 150 -10.00 -21.08 -19.44
CA VAL A 150 -11.06 -20.77 -20.43
C VAL A 150 -12.42 -20.66 -19.75
N LEU A 151 -12.77 -21.65 -18.92
CA LEU A 151 -14.05 -21.65 -18.20
C LEU A 151 -14.18 -20.45 -17.24
N ILE A 152 -13.10 -20.12 -16.52
CA ILE A 152 -13.10 -18.98 -15.58
C ILE A 152 -13.27 -17.67 -16.36
N GLU A 153 -12.56 -17.46 -17.47
CA GLU A 153 -12.69 -16.28 -18.32
C GLU A 153 -14.12 -16.14 -18.84
N GLU A 154 -14.74 -17.21 -19.36
CA GLU A 154 -16.14 -17.23 -19.79
C GLU A 154 -17.11 -16.85 -18.67
N LEU A 155 -16.91 -17.40 -17.46
CA LEU A 155 -17.77 -17.10 -16.31
C LEU A 155 -17.58 -15.67 -15.81
N LEU A 156 -16.36 -15.13 -15.83
CA LEU A 156 -16.08 -13.75 -15.45
C LEU A 156 -16.70 -12.75 -16.43
N VAL A 157 -16.67 -13.03 -17.72
CA VAL A 157 -17.34 -12.23 -18.74
C VAL A 157 -18.85 -12.29 -18.55
N LYS A 158 -19.43 -13.48 -18.30
CA LYS A 158 -20.86 -13.66 -18.04
C LYS A 158 -21.35 -12.90 -16.81
N GLU A 159 -20.54 -12.84 -15.75
CA GLU A 159 -20.84 -12.08 -14.52
C GLU A 159 -20.55 -10.57 -14.69
N GLY A 160 -20.04 -10.12 -15.85
CA GLY A 160 -19.70 -8.72 -16.11
C GLY A 160 -18.56 -8.20 -15.23
N ILE A 161 -17.59 -9.08 -14.94
CA ILE A 161 -16.38 -8.76 -14.16
C ILE A 161 -15.23 -8.45 -15.09
N MET A 162 -15.20 -9.05 -16.28
CA MET A 162 -14.17 -8.92 -17.30
C MET A 162 -14.82 -8.68 -18.67
N ASP A 163 -14.13 -7.96 -19.55
CA ASP A 163 -14.63 -7.71 -20.90
C ASP A 163 -14.33 -8.90 -21.84
N GLU A 164 -15.16 -9.05 -22.87
CA GLU A 164 -15.01 -10.11 -23.85
C GLU A 164 -13.72 -9.95 -24.66
N GLY A 165 -12.92 -11.01 -24.72
CA GLY A 165 -11.63 -11.01 -25.40
C GLY A 165 -10.43 -10.57 -24.55
N GLU A 166 -10.63 -10.21 -23.29
CA GLU A 166 -9.55 -9.99 -22.36
C GLU A 166 -9.04 -11.31 -21.77
N SER A 167 -7.76 -11.34 -21.40
CA SER A 167 -7.16 -12.46 -20.68
C SER A 167 -7.00 -12.18 -19.19
N LEU A 168 -7.22 -13.20 -18.37
CA LEU A 168 -6.99 -13.14 -16.93
C LEU A 168 -5.51 -12.83 -16.59
N TYR A 169 -4.58 -13.16 -17.48
CA TYR A 169 -3.15 -12.87 -17.33
C TYR A 169 -2.73 -11.48 -17.80
N SER A 170 -3.67 -10.66 -18.29
CA SER A 170 -3.33 -9.29 -18.67
C SER A 170 -2.92 -8.46 -17.43
N PRO A 171 -2.02 -7.47 -17.56
CA PRO A 171 -1.61 -6.61 -16.44
C PRO A 171 -2.78 -5.93 -15.73
N ALA A 172 -3.85 -5.60 -16.47
CA ALA A 172 -5.06 -5.00 -15.91
C ALA A 172 -5.82 -5.95 -14.96
N ASN A 173 -5.72 -7.28 -15.19
CA ASN A 173 -6.48 -8.31 -14.49
C ASN A 173 -5.67 -9.06 -13.42
N ILE A 174 -4.44 -8.61 -13.07
CA ILE A 174 -3.58 -9.26 -12.07
C ILE A 174 -4.28 -9.39 -10.72
N MET A 175 -4.98 -8.35 -10.26
CA MET A 175 -5.73 -8.41 -9.00
C MET A 175 -6.86 -9.41 -9.07
N LEU A 176 -7.56 -9.52 -10.20
CA LEU A 176 -8.60 -10.51 -10.44
C LEU A 176 -8.04 -11.93 -10.42
N MET A 177 -6.89 -12.15 -11.03
CA MET A 177 -6.16 -13.43 -10.97
C MET A 177 -5.85 -13.85 -9.53
N HIS A 178 -5.43 -12.91 -8.67
CA HIS A 178 -5.22 -13.18 -7.25
C HIS A 178 -6.51 -13.60 -6.53
N HIS A 179 -7.64 -12.96 -6.82
CA HIS A 179 -8.93 -13.34 -6.25
C HIS A 179 -9.37 -14.74 -6.71
N VAL A 180 -9.24 -15.02 -8.00
CA VAL A 180 -9.59 -16.30 -8.60
C VAL A 180 -8.74 -17.46 -8.02
N THR A 181 -7.44 -17.27 -7.83
CA THR A 181 -6.55 -18.30 -7.27
C THR A 181 -6.65 -18.42 -5.75
N ALA A 182 -7.14 -17.38 -5.04
CA ALA A 182 -7.36 -17.43 -3.60
C ALA A 182 -8.66 -18.15 -3.22
N ALA A 183 -9.72 -17.97 -4.00
CA ALA A 183 -11.06 -18.46 -3.69
C ALA A 183 -11.16 -20.01 -3.59
N PRO A 184 -10.49 -20.84 -4.42
CA PRO A 184 -10.52 -22.30 -4.27
C PRO A 184 -9.78 -22.84 -3.05
N ARG A 185 -9.07 -21.99 -2.31
CA ARG A 185 -8.35 -22.36 -1.06
C ARG A 185 -9.21 -22.22 0.19
N ALA A 186 -10.28 -21.41 0.12
CA ALA A 186 -11.19 -21.13 1.22
C ALA A 186 -12.25 -22.24 1.34
#